data_538cb9838a8b2afcecf63876f521d196
#
_entry.id   538cb9838a8b2afcecf63876f521d196
#
_cell.length_a   1.000
_cell.length_b   1.000
_cell.length_c   1.000
_cell.angle_alpha   90.00
_cell.angle_beta   90.00
_cell.angle_gamma   90.00
#
_symmetry.space_group_name_H-M   'P 1'
#
loop_
_entity.id
_entity.type
_entity.pdbx_description
1 polymer ?
#
loop_
_entity_poly.entity_id
_entity_poly.type
_entity_poly.pdbx_seq_one_letter_code
_entity_poly.pdbx_strand_id
1 'polypeptide(L)'
;VLCENKSFLKQTWIAKSTNVKLWYVGGNNIKVLDDIDEIELVKPFYYCCDWDLAGLQIYERIKKKLMLRNKDIILLYPNEPHKKISTYIEYHDSHWNLNKVLSGLQIENFNKKELQLIQDLIKNEMWIEEESFDLIQILKLVSQII
;
A
#
# COMPACT_ATOMS: atom_id res chain seq x y z
N VAL A 1 0.58 6.09 8.77
CA VAL A 1 0.72 5.09 7.69
C VAL A 1 0.01 3.81 8.08
N LEU A 2 -0.85 3.33 7.22
CA LEU A 2 -1.47 2.01 7.33
C LEU A 2 -0.56 0.99 6.66
N CYS A 3 -0.22 -0.09 7.35
CA CYS A 3 0.65 -1.15 6.83
C CYS A 3 -0.11 -2.46 6.75
N GLU A 4 0.05 -3.19 5.65
CA GLU A 4 -0.53 -4.51 5.46
C GLU A 4 0.17 -5.55 6.35
N ASN A 5 1.47 -5.41 6.53
CA ASN A 5 2.28 -6.35 7.29
C ASN A 5 2.63 -5.84 8.69
N LYS A 6 2.57 -6.74 9.68
CA LYS A 6 2.94 -6.45 11.08
C LYS A 6 4.44 -6.15 11.26
N SER A 7 5.28 -6.53 10.33
CA SER A 7 6.73 -6.35 10.41
C SER A 7 7.12 -4.89 10.65
N PHE A 8 6.43 -3.94 10.03
CA PHE A 8 6.69 -2.51 10.23
C PHE A 8 6.34 -2.00 11.63
N LEU A 9 5.35 -2.60 12.31
CA LEU A 9 5.01 -2.22 13.69
C LEU A 9 6.13 -2.56 14.68
N LYS A 10 6.98 -3.53 14.36
CA LYS A 10 8.14 -3.90 15.19
C LYS A 10 9.28 -2.89 15.06
N GLN A 11 9.25 -2.06 14.04
CA GLN A 11 10.25 -1.01 13.79
C GLN A 11 9.84 0.30 14.46
N THR A 12 9.68 0.28 15.79
CA THR A 12 9.20 1.44 16.59
C THR A 12 10.04 2.71 16.41
N TRP A 13 11.29 2.56 16.00
CA TRP A 13 12.20 3.66 15.71
C TRP A 13 11.77 4.50 14.49
N ILE A 14 11.02 3.93 13.54
CA ILE A 14 10.49 4.67 12.39
C ILE A 14 9.57 5.79 12.89
N ALA A 15 8.61 5.47 13.76
CA ALA A 15 7.69 6.45 14.30
C ALA A 15 8.41 7.55 15.10
N LYS A 16 9.47 7.18 15.83
CA LYS A 16 10.29 8.13 16.58
C LYS A 16 11.13 9.05 15.68
N SER A 17 11.61 8.53 14.55
CA SER A 17 12.51 9.27 13.65
C SER A 17 11.77 10.14 12.64
N THR A 18 10.53 9.82 12.31
CA THR A 18 9.79 10.44 11.21
C THR A 18 8.53 11.18 11.64
N ASN A 19 8.19 11.15 12.93
CA ASN A 19 6.94 11.71 13.47
C ASN A 19 5.66 11.11 12.82
N VAL A 20 5.73 9.83 12.46
CA VAL A 20 4.68 9.08 11.77
C VAL A 20 4.07 8.04 12.70
N LYS A 21 2.73 7.92 12.70
CA LYS A 21 2.04 6.79 13.31
C LYS A 21 1.95 5.64 12.33
N LEU A 22 2.32 4.44 12.77
CA LEU A 22 2.17 3.21 12.01
C LEU A 22 0.97 2.42 12.55
N TRP A 23 0.07 2.02 11.66
CA TRP A 23 -1.11 1.24 12.01
C TRP A 23 -1.16 -0.03 11.17
N TYR A 24 -1.44 -1.14 11.80
CA TYR A 24 -1.64 -2.40 11.10
C TYR A 24 -3.10 -2.51 10.62
N VAL A 25 -3.25 -2.73 9.32
CA VAL A 25 -4.54 -2.98 8.67
C VAL A 25 -4.41 -4.33 7.95
N GLY A 26 -4.21 -5.39 8.71
CA GLY A 26 -3.89 -6.70 8.16
C GLY A 26 -5.03 -7.32 7.36
N GLY A 27 -4.72 -7.74 6.17
CA GLY A 27 -5.59 -8.54 5.32
C GLY A 27 -6.96 -7.91 5.10
N ASN A 28 -8.01 -8.65 5.42
CA ASN A 28 -9.39 -8.18 5.24
C ASN A 28 -9.96 -7.41 6.44
N ASN A 29 -9.18 -7.16 7.49
CA ASN A 29 -9.66 -6.49 8.70
C ASN A 29 -9.62 -4.96 8.58
N ILE A 30 -10.37 -4.42 7.64
CA ILE A 30 -10.50 -2.97 7.46
C ILE A 30 -11.51 -2.32 8.43
N LYS A 31 -12.12 -3.09 9.33
CA LYS A 31 -13.06 -2.57 10.33
C LYS A 31 -12.41 -1.59 11.30
N VAL A 32 -11.11 -1.74 11.56
CA VAL A 32 -10.33 -0.81 12.38
C VAL A 32 -10.42 0.63 11.88
N LEU A 33 -10.71 0.84 10.60
CA LEU A 33 -10.87 2.18 10.01
C LEU A 33 -12.14 2.89 10.48
N ASP A 34 -13.14 2.16 11.00
CA ASP A 34 -14.36 2.74 11.56
C ASP A 34 -14.10 3.40 12.91
N ASP A 35 -13.08 2.91 13.63
CA ASP A 35 -12.73 3.35 14.99
C ASP A 35 -11.71 4.51 15.00
N ILE A 36 -11.31 5.02 13.82
CA ILE A 36 -10.39 6.16 13.73
C ILE A 36 -11.08 7.43 14.19
N ASP A 37 -10.50 8.10 15.20
CA ASP A 37 -10.99 9.36 15.71
C ASP A 37 -10.95 10.48 14.67
N GLU A 38 -11.90 11.41 14.71
CA GLU A 38 -11.95 12.57 13.83
C GLU A 38 -10.67 13.42 13.87
N ILE A 39 -10.02 13.51 15.04
CA ILE A 39 -8.72 14.19 15.19
C ILE A 39 -7.62 13.57 14.34
N GLU A 40 -7.63 12.26 14.19
CA GLU A 40 -6.67 11.55 13.35
C GLU A 40 -7.02 11.67 11.86
N LEU A 41 -8.29 11.84 11.52
CA LEU A 41 -8.74 11.99 10.13
C LEU A 41 -8.25 13.28 9.47
N VAL A 42 -7.85 14.31 10.22
CA VAL A 42 -7.29 15.55 9.63
C VAL A 42 -5.88 15.36 9.10
N LYS A 43 -5.19 14.30 9.51
CA LYS A 43 -3.82 13.99 9.10
C LYS A 43 -3.80 13.26 7.75
N PRO A 44 -2.73 13.41 6.95
CA PRO A 44 -2.59 12.63 5.73
C PRO A 44 -2.51 11.13 6.02
N PHE A 45 -3.20 10.32 5.22
CA PHE A 45 -3.13 8.86 5.27
C PHE A 45 -2.32 8.30 4.11
N TYR A 46 -1.49 7.32 4.44
CA TYR A 46 -0.69 6.58 3.48
C TYR A 46 -0.89 5.08 3.70
N TYR A 47 -0.84 4.30 2.63
CA TYR A 47 -0.92 2.86 2.69
C TYR A 47 0.35 2.23 2.13
N CYS A 48 0.94 1.32 2.90
CA CYS A 48 2.07 0.50 2.53
C CYS A 48 1.61 -0.96 2.44
N CYS A 49 1.86 -1.59 1.31
CA CYS A 49 1.42 -2.97 1.05
C CYS A 49 2.34 -3.68 0.08
N ASP A 50 2.15 -4.97 -0.03
CA ASP A 50 2.67 -5.73 -1.16
C ASP A 50 2.06 -5.21 -2.47
N TRP A 51 2.91 -5.00 -3.47
CA TRP A 51 2.44 -4.65 -4.82
C TRP A 51 2.17 -5.94 -5.60
N ASP A 52 1.14 -6.62 -5.15
CA ASP A 52 0.50 -7.77 -5.78
C ASP A 52 -1.01 -7.53 -5.91
N LEU A 53 -1.74 -8.48 -6.48
CA LEU A 53 -3.18 -8.31 -6.67
C LEU A 53 -3.93 -8.17 -5.35
N ALA A 54 -3.58 -8.97 -4.33
CA ALA A 54 -4.26 -8.94 -3.03
C ALA A 54 -4.03 -7.62 -2.30
N GLY A 55 -2.78 -7.14 -2.22
CA GLY A 55 -2.43 -5.88 -1.56
C GLY A 55 -3.10 -4.67 -2.22
N LEU A 56 -3.12 -4.61 -3.55
CA LEU A 56 -3.78 -3.54 -4.28
C LEU A 56 -5.31 -3.58 -4.19
N GLN A 57 -5.91 -4.77 -4.11
CA GLN A 57 -7.35 -4.89 -3.83
C GLN A 57 -7.71 -4.43 -2.41
N ILE A 58 -6.85 -4.68 -1.42
CA ILE A 58 -7.02 -4.16 -0.06
C ILE A 58 -6.94 -2.63 -0.10
N TYR A 59 -5.97 -2.05 -0.82
CA TYR A 59 -5.88 -0.60 -1.02
C TYR A 59 -7.19 0.00 -1.56
N GLU A 60 -7.78 -0.59 -2.61
CA GLU A 60 -9.04 -0.12 -3.18
C GLU A 60 -10.18 -0.14 -2.15
N ARG A 61 -10.25 -1.20 -1.32
CA ARG A 61 -11.26 -1.30 -0.26
C ARG A 61 -11.06 -0.26 0.83
N ILE A 62 -9.81 -0.02 1.26
CA ILE A 62 -9.47 1.03 2.23
C ILE A 62 -9.84 2.40 1.66
N LYS A 63 -9.44 2.69 0.43
CA LYS A 63 -9.75 3.95 -0.24
C LYS A 63 -11.25 4.23 -0.29
N LYS A 64 -12.03 3.25 -0.73
CA LYS A 64 -13.49 3.34 -0.76
C LYS A 64 -14.08 3.60 0.63
N LYS A 65 -13.59 2.92 1.66
CA LYS A 65 -14.07 3.07 3.03
C LYS A 65 -13.77 4.44 3.60
N LEU A 66 -12.56 4.96 3.41
CA LEU A 66 -12.16 6.29 3.86
C LEU A 66 -12.88 7.41 3.11
N MET A 67 -13.19 7.22 1.83
CA MET A 67 -13.98 8.18 1.05
C MET A 67 -15.38 8.41 1.65
N LEU A 68 -15.99 7.41 2.29
CA LEU A 68 -17.25 7.57 3.02
C LEU A 68 -17.14 8.54 4.22
N ARG A 69 -15.92 8.75 4.71
CA ARG A 69 -15.60 9.72 5.76
C ARG A 69 -14.91 10.98 5.20
N ASN A 70 -15.08 11.27 3.91
CA ASN A 70 -14.46 12.38 3.20
C ASN A 70 -12.93 12.42 3.34
N LYS A 71 -12.31 11.24 3.40
CA LYS A 71 -10.85 11.09 3.52
C LYS A 71 -10.28 10.30 2.37
N ASP A 72 -9.20 10.80 1.80
CA ASP A 72 -8.41 10.07 0.81
C ASP A 72 -7.19 9.40 1.46
N ILE A 73 -6.60 8.46 0.73
CA ILE A 73 -5.39 7.73 1.13
C ILE A 73 -4.44 7.63 -0.05
N ILE A 74 -3.16 7.82 0.21
CA ILE A 74 -2.10 7.77 -0.78
C ILE A 74 -1.41 6.41 -0.71
N LEU A 75 -1.35 5.71 -1.84
CA LEU A 75 -0.56 4.49 -1.96
C LEU A 75 0.93 4.83 -1.97
N LEU A 76 1.71 4.24 -1.07
CA LEU A 76 3.16 4.42 -1.06
C LEU A 76 3.79 3.67 -2.24
N TYR A 77 4.51 4.43 -3.05
CA TYR A 77 5.21 3.90 -4.22
C TYR A 77 6.54 3.27 -3.81
N PRO A 78 6.87 2.05 -4.27
CA PRO A 78 8.10 1.38 -3.89
C PRO A 78 9.35 2.12 -4.39
N ASN A 79 10.44 2.02 -3.64
CA ASN A 79 11.72 2.60 -4.01
C ASN A 79 12.24 2.01 -5.32
N GLU A 80 12.93 2.83 -6.10
CA GLU A 80 13.64 2.39 -7.30
C GLU A 80 15.13 2.15 -6.98
N PRO A 81 15.78 1.13 -7.59
CA PRO A 81 15.20 0.14 -8.49
C PRO A 81 14.25 -0.83 -7.79
N HIS A 82 13.16 -1.22 -8.48
CA HIS A 82 12.16 -2.12 -7.90
C HIS A 82 12.70 -3.53 -7.72
N LYS A 83 12.53 -4.10 -6.53
CA LYS A 83 12.86 -5.49 -6.22
C LYS A 83 11.68 -6.39 -6.60
N LYS A 84 11.55 -6.70 -7.89
CA LYS A 84 10.48 -7.54 -8.44
C LYS A 84 10.78 -9.01 -8.21
N ILE A 85 9.77 -9.76 -7.78
CA ILE A 85 9.84 -11.20 -7.51
C ILE A 85 8.75 -11.88 -8.34
N SER A 86 8.98 -13.13 -8.79
CA SER A 86 7.96 -13.91 -9.50
C SER A 86 6.77 -14.22 -8.58
N THR A 87 5.54 -14.09 -9.08
CA THR A 87 4.32 -14.50 -8.36
C THR A 87 4.23 -16.01 -8.16
N TYR A 88 5.05 -16.81 -8.84
CA TYR A 88 5.10 -18.27 -8.71
C TYR A 88 6.11 -18.77 -7.68
N ILE A 89 6.63 -17.89 -6.84
CA ILE A 89 7.49 -18.31 -5.73
C ILE A 89 6.66 -19.08 -4.68
N GLU A 90 7.24 -20.10 -4.07
CA GLU A 90 6.54 -21.11 -3.28
C GLU A 90 5.70 -20.58 -2.12
N TYR A 91 6.09 -19.45 -1.51
CA TYR A 91 5.40 -18.86 -0.34
C TYR A 91 4.40 -17.74 -0.71
N HIS A 92 4.14 -17.51 -2.00
CA HIS A 92 3.29 -16.42 -2.46
C HIS A 92 1.98 -16.95 -3.06
N ASP A 93 0.84 -16.54 -2.51
CA ASP A 93 -0.47 -17.06 -2.87
C ASP A 93 -1.28 -16.11 -3.79
N SER A 94 -0.80 -14.89 -3.97
CA SER A 94 -1.49 -13.87 -4.79
C SER A 94 -1.00 -13.89 -6.24
N HIS A 95 -1.90 -14.13 -7.19
CA HIS A 95 -1.58 -14.16 -8.62
C HIS A 95 -2.42 -13.16 -9.39
N TRP A 96 -1.82 -12.58 -10.44
CA TRP A 96 -2.53 -11.69 -11.34
C TRP A 96 -3.60 -12.43 -12.15
N ASN A 97 -4.76 -11.78 -12.35
CA ASN A 97 -5.79 -12.31 -13.21
C ASN A 97 -5.61 -11.79 -14.64
N LEU A 98 -4.94 -12.58 -15.48
CA LEU A 98 -4.62 -12.20 -16.85
C LEU A 98 -5.84 -12.13 -17.78
N ASN A 99 -7.00 -12.66 -17.35
CA ASN A 99 -8.24 -12.63 -18.12
C ASN A 99 -9.05 -11.35 -17.92
N LYS A 100 -8.63 -10.46 -17.02
CA LYS A 100 -9.30 -9.18 -16.74
C LYS A 100 -8.37 -8.01 -17.05
N VAL A 101 -8.94 -6.95 -17.59
CA VAL A 101 -8.24 -5.67 -17.74
C VAL A 101 -7.71 -5.23 -16.37
N LEU A 102 -6.44 -4.90 -16.30
CA LEU A 102 -5.73 -4.50 -15.07
C LEU A 102 -5.98 -5.49 -13.90
N SER A 103 -6.10 -6.78 -14.19
CA SER A 103 -6.46 -7.84 -13.23
C SER A 103 -7.75 -7.59 -12.44
N GLY A 104 -8.64 -6.72 -12.92
CA GLY A 104 -9.88 -6.32 -12.27
C GLY A 104 -9.74 -5.15 -11.31
N LEU A 105 -8.57 -4.53 -11.20
CA LEU A 105 -8.36 -3.29 -10.44
C LEU A 105 -9.02 -2.10 -11.16
N GLN A 106 -9.46 -1.10 -10.39
CA GLN A 106 -10.13 0.09 -10.91
C GLN A 106 -9.08 1.14 -11.30
N ILE A 107 -9.02 1.52 -12.58
CA ILE A 107 -8.04 2.46 -13.13
C ILE A 107 -8.05 3.80 -12.38
N GLU A 108 -9.22 4.30 -12.02
CA GLU A 108 -9.42 5.58 -11.34
C GLU A 108 -8.80 5.66 -9.94
N ASN A 109 -8.44 4.52 -9.33
CA ASN A 109 -7.83 4.49 -8.01
C ASN A 109 -6.31 4.76 -8.03
N PHE A 110 -5.70 4.76 -9.22
CA PHE A 110 -4.26 4.83 -9.38
C PHE A 110 -3.84 5.97 -10.28
N ASN A 111 -2.72 6.60 -9.96
CA ASN A 111 -2.12 7.61 -10.82
C ASN A 111 -1.36 6.96 -12.01
N LYS A 112 -0.90 7.79 -12.94
CA LYS A 112 -0.22 7.31 -14.16
C LYS A 112 1.03 6.47 -13.86
N LYS A 113 1.84 6.90 -12.89
CA LYS A 113 3.08 6.20 -12.51
C LYS A 113 2.77 4.84 -11.87
N GLU A 114 1.78 4.80 -10.99
CA GLU A 114 1.29 3.58 -10.37
C GLU A 114 0.73 2.60 -11.40
N LEU A 115 -0.09 3.07 -12.34
CA LEU A 115 -0.64 2.25 -13.42
C LEU A 115 0.44 1.64 -14.30
N GLN A 116 1.48 2.40 -14.64
CA GLN A 116 2.61 1.89 -15.42
C GLN A 116 3.32 0.74 -14.72
N LEU A 117 3.57 0.89 -13.41
CA LEU A 117 4.20 -0.18 -12.63
C LEU A 117 3.29 -1.41 -12.50
N ILE A 118 1.99 -1.21 -12.20
CA ILE A 118 1.02 -2.30 -12.11
C ILE A 118 0.94 -3.08 -13.42
N GLN A 119 0.86 -2.40 -14.55
CA GLN A 119 0.83 -3.03 -15.87
C GLN A 119 2.10 -3.83 -16.16
N ASP A 120 3.27 -3.31 -15.76
CA ASP A 120 4.53 -4.03 -15.89
C ASP A 120 4.59 -5.29 -15.01
N LEU A 121 4.12 -5.18 -13.76
CA LEU A 121 4.04 -6.32 -12.84
C LEU A 121 3.09 -7.41 -13.37
N ILE A 122 1.93 -7.02 -13.87
CA ILE A 122 0.95 -7.95 -14.47
C ILE A 122 1.55 -8.66 -15.69
N LYS A 123 2.14 -7.88 -16.61
CA LYS A 123 2.70 -8.41 -17.87
C LYS A 123 3.79 -9.44 -17.62
N ASN A 124 4.61 -9.24 -16.60
CA ASN A 124 5.74 -10.10 -16.28
C ASN A 124 5.42 -11.11 -15.15
N GLU A 125 4.19 -11.11 -14.63
CA GLU A 125 3.76 -11.95 -13.51
C GLU A 125 4.69 -11.83 -12.30
N MET A 126 5.03 -10.58 -11.96
CA MET A 126 5.92 -10.21 -10.85
C MET A 126 5.14 -9.47 -9.77
N TRP A 127 5.75 -9.32 -8.60
CA TRP A 127 5.26 -8.52 -7.49
C TRP A 127 6.40 -7.87 -6.73
N ILE A 128 6.09 -6.94 -5.83
CA ILE A 128 7.08 -6.27 -4.98
C ILE A 128 6.63 -6.41 -3.54
N GLU A 129 7.50 -6.96 -2.72
CA GLU A 129 7.25 -7.22 -1.31
C GLU A 129 7.32 -5.92 -0.50
N GLU A 130 6.35 -5.69 0.41
CA GLU A 130 6.30 -4.51 1.28
C GLU A 130 7.58 -4.33 2.08
N GLU A 131 8.16 -5.41 2.59
CA GLU A 131 9.40 -5.41 3.37
C GLU A 131 10.64 -4.96 2.55
N SER A 132 10.56 -4.98 1.23
CA SER A 132 11.63 -4.49 0.36
C SER A 132 11.68 -2.95 0.27
N PHE A 133 10.67 -2.24 0.78
CA PHE A 133 10.62 -0.79 0.76
C PHE A 133 11.60 -0.19 1.76
N ASP A 134 12.35 0.82 1.34
CA ASP A 134 13.00 1.73 2.28
C ASP A 134 11.96 2.74 2.79
N LEU A 135 11.18 2.31 3.77
CA LEU A 135 10.08 3.10 4.31
C LEU A 135 10.57 4.43 4.90
N ILE A 136 11.79 4.49 5.44
CA ILE A 136 12.36 5.72 5.99
C ILE A 136 12.58 6.75 4.88
N GLN A 137 13.18 6.33 3.79
CA GLN A 137 13.43 7.21 2.65
C GLN A 137 12.09 7.72 2.06
N ILE A 138 11.11 6.83 1.90
CA ILE A 138 9.77 7.18 1.42
C ILE A 138 9.12 8.20 2.35
N LEU A 139 9.13 7.96 3.66
CA LEU A 139 8.49 8.85 4.64
C LEU A 139 9.21 10.19 4.78
N LYS A 140 10.53 10.23 4.63
CA LYS A 140 11.26 11.50 4.58
C LYS A 140 10.88 12.35 3.38
N LEU A 141 10.69 11.73 2.21
CA LEU A 141 10.20 12.44 1.02
C LEU A 141 8.79 12.97 1.22
N VAL A 142 7.92 12.18 1.83
CA VAL A 142 6.54 12.58 2.15
C VAL A 142 6.51 13.71 3.19
N SER A 143 7.35 13.67 4.23
CA SER A 143 7.39 14.70 5.27
C SER A 143 7.94 16.05 4.79
N GLN A 144 8.68 16.08 3.68
CA GLN A 144 9.13 17.31 3.04
C GLN A 144 8.05 18.02 2.23
N ILE A 145 6.95 17.33 1.94
CA ILE A 145 5.80 17.88 1.17
C ILE A 145 4.77 18.53 2.11
N ILE A 146 4.89 18.29 3.41
CA ILE A 146 4.04 18.86 4.45
C ILE A 146 4.71 20.08 5.09
#